data_593262eb8e83e218bd784d4006645ae2
#
_entry.id   593262eb8e83e218bd784d4006645ae2
#
_cell.length_a   1.000
_cell.length_b   1.000
_cell.length_c   1.000
_cell.angle_alpha   90.00
_cell.angle_beta   90.00
_cell.angle_gamma   90.00
#
_symmetry.space_group_name_H-M   'P 1'
#
loop_
_entity.id
_entity.type
_entity.pdbx_description
1 polymer ?
#
loop_
_entity_poly.entity_id
_entity_poly.type
_entity_poly.pdbx_seq_one_letter_code
_entity_poly.pdbx_strand_id
1 'polypeptide(L)'
;MKLSNNPEIRKFLAVTVIPSLLLCFITAFYSKFTAVCILILSAFLICSFLAFTKKRYNRINNLGENIDKILHGNDTINIKGFDEGELSILESDVQKMLVRLRDQKDILEKKRTFLADSIADISHQLRTPLTSINLILSLIESPDISEERREELLRELSSLITKTEYLVSVLLKISKLDAGTVQFEKKTTDLSSILEKSAEPLLIPMDIKNQRLNIYADNISFACDSAWCLEAFGNILKNCTEHTPKNGEITVIAEDTPIFTEIVITDTGNGFDEEDIPHIFERFYKGKNSSKESFGIGLNLAKMIITAHNGTVKAENSQSGGAEFTIRFYKQVV
;
A
#
# COMPACT_ATOMS: atom_id res chain seq x y z
N MET A 1 -16.17 -35.74 22.25
CA MET A 1 -15.24 -36.81 22.69
C MET A 1 -15.73 -37.37 24.02
N LYS A 2 -15.88 -38.70 24.19
CA LYS A 2 -16.31 -39.27 25.49
C LYS A 2 -15.11 -39.17 26.47
N LEU A 3 -15.30 -38.51 27.61
CA LEU A 3 -14.30 -38.38 28.67
C LEU A 3 -13.66 -39.72 29.08
N SER A 4 -14.42 -40.80 28.99
CA SER A 4 -13.96 -42.17 29.33
C SER A 4 -12.86 -42.72 28.43
N ASN A 5 -12.65 -42.16 27.23
CA ASN A 5 -11.65 -42.64 26.28
C ASN A 5 -10.31 -41.88 26.32
N ASN A 6 -10.21 -40.88 27.20
CA ASN A 6 -8.96 -40.11 27.33
C ASN A 6 -7.97 -40.89 28.21
N PRO A 7 -6.77 -41.24 27.69
CA PRO A 7 -5.77 -41.99 28.45
C PRO A 7 -5.25 -41.25 29.70
N GLU A 8 -5.23 -39.92 29.71
CA GLU A 8 -4.82 -39.11 30.85
C GLU A 8 -5.83 -39.21 32.00
N ILE A 9 -7.14 -39.14 31.70
CA ILE A 9 -8.20 -39.28 32.71
C ILE A 9 -8.19 -40.68 33.28
N ARG A 10 -7.98 -41.72 32.44
CA ARG A 10 -7.90 -43.11 32.91
C ARG A 10 -6.70 -43.33 33.81
N LYS A 11 -5.51 -42.79 33.47
CA LYS A 11 -4.30 -42.85 34.33
C LYS A 11 -4.54 -42.17 35.67
N PHE A 12 -5.11 -40.96 35.64
CA PHE A 12 -5.43 -40.22 36.87
C PHE A 12 -6.42 -40.96 37.75
N LEU A 13 -7.51 -41.49 37.17
CA LEU A 13 -8.46 -42.31 37.93
C LEU A 13 -7.82 -43.55 38.52
N ALA A 14 -6.96 -44.23 37.81
CA ALA A 14 -6.23 -45.39 38.34
C ALA A 14 -5.29 -45.00 39.53
N VAL A 15 -4.59 -43.89 39.40
CA VAL A 15 -3.64 -43.38 40.43
C VAL A 15 -4.42 -42.86 41.66
N THR A 16 -5.63 -42.39 41.56
CA THR A 16 -6.41 -41.87 42.68
C THR A 16 -7.35 -42.91 43.30
N VAL A 17 -8.01 -43.75 42.50
CA VAL A 17 -8.99 -44.74 43.00
C VAL A 17 -8.26 -45.93 43.67
N ILE A 18 -7.16 -46.45 43.10
CA ILE A 18 -6.48 -47.59 43.66
C ILE A 18 -5.92 -47.30 45.07
N PRO A 19 -5.13 -46.22 45.30
CA PRO A 19 -4.68 -45.91 46.65
C PRO A 19 -5.79 -45.57 47.66
N SER A 20 -6.88 -44.91 47.19
CA SER A 20 -8.01 -44.57 48.07
C SER A 20 -8.77 -45.84 48.57
N LEU A 21 -8.90 -46.83 47.68
CA LEU A 21 -9.50 -48.14 48.06
C LEU A 21 -8.61 -48.91 49.02
N LEU A 22 -7.28 -48.87 48.79
CA LEU A 22 -6.30 -49.51 49.62
C LEU A 22 -6.27 -48.91 51.02
N LEU A 23 -6.31 -47.56 51.10
CA LEU A 23 -6.39 -46.85 52.37
C LEU A 23 -7.71 -47.11 53.10
N CYS A 24 -8.81 -47.16 52.41
CA CYS A 24 -10.11 -47.49 52.93
C CYS A 24 -10.14 -48.93 53.53
N PHE A 25 -9.53 -49.89 52.81
CA PHE A 25 -9.37 -51.26 53.29
C PHE A 25 -8.56 -51.38 54.56
N ILE A 26 -7.40 -50.69 54.63
CA ILE A 26 -6.55 -50.68 55.85
C ILE A 26 -7.28 -50.05 57.03
N THR A 27 -7.97 -48.93 56.84
CA THR A 27 -8.64 -48.20 57.93
C THR A 27 -9.91 -48.93 58.39
N ALA A 28 -10.54 -49.77 57.56
CA ALA A 28 -11.72 -50.55 57.93
C ALA A 28 -11.40 -51.57 59.04
N PHE A 29 -10.12 -52.00 59.20
CA PHE A 29 -9.65 -52.85 60.30
C PHE A 29 -9.58 -52.14 61.64
N TYR A 30 -9.42 -50.80 61.62
CA TYR A 30 -9.26 -50.01 62.87
C TYR A 30 -10.60 -49.33 63.32
N SER A 31 -11.35 -48.79 62.34
CA SER A 31 -12.62 -48.16 62.63
C SER A 31 -13.47 -48.05 61.35
N LYS A 32 -14.68 -48.58 61.41
CA LYS A 32 -15.67 -48.51 60.32
C LYS A 32 -16.05 -47.07 59.97
N PHE A 33 -16.06 -46.18 60.99
CA PHE A 33 -16.41 -44.78 60.80
C PHE A 33 -15.35 -44.03 59.99
N THR A 34 -14.07 -44.23 60.26
CA THR A 34 -12.97 -43.56 59.48
C THR A 34 -12.89 -44.03 58.04
N ALA A 35 -13.19 -45.34 57.80
CA ALA A 35 -13.24 -45.89 56.45
C ALA A 35 -14.36 -45.20 55.59
N VAL A 36 -15.54 -45.00 56.17
CA VAL A 36 -16.66 -44.32 55.51
C VAL A 36 -16.33 -42.86 55.20
N CYS A 37 -15.67 -42.14 56.13
CA CYS A 37 -15.23 -40.74 55.96
C CYS A 37 -14.24 -40.61 54.81
N ILE A 38 -13.26 -41.53 54.71
CA ILE A 38 -12.25 -41.56 53.63
C ILE A 38 -12.94 -41.86 52.26
N LEU A 39 -13.89 -42.76 52.20
CA LEU A 39 -14.63 -43.09 51.00
C LEU A 39 -15.45 -41.88 50.47
N ILE A 40 -16.14 -41.19 51.37
CA ILE A 40 -16.91 -39.98 51.04
C ILE A 40 -15.96 -38.87 50.51
N LEU A 41 -14.86 -38.63 51.19
CA LEU A 41 -13.86 -37.62 50.80
C LEU A 41 -13.25 -37.91 49.42
N SER A 42 -12.86 -39.18 49.20
CA SER A 42 -12.29 -39.61 47.90
C SER A 42 -13.28 -39.47 46.79
N ALA A 43 -14.55 -39.90 47.02
CA ALA A 43 -15.62 -39.73 46.01
C ALA A 43 -15.86 -38.25 45.68
N PHE A 44 -15.88 -37.36 46.70
CA PHE A 44 -16.03 -35.93 46.47
C PHE A 44 -14.88 -35.33 45.65
N LEU A 45 -13.62 -35.69 45.95
CA LEU A 45 -12.45 -35.23 45.21
C LEU A 45 -12.46 -35.70 43.75
N ILE A 46 -12.83 -36.97 43.51
CA ILE A 46 -12.95 -37.55 42.17
C ILE A 46 -14.04 -36.84 41.38
N CYS A 47 -15.23 -36.65 41.95
CA CYS A 47 -16.34 -35.95 41.32
C CYS A 47 -15.96 -34.50 40.96
N SER A 48 -15.34 -33.78 41.92
CA SER A 48 -14.88 -32.41 41.72
C SER A 48 -13.87 -32.32 40.58
N PHE A 49 -12.89 -33.21 40.54
CA PHE A 49 -11.89 -33.28 39.47
C PHE A 49 -12.53 -33.58 38.09
N LEU A 50 -13.44 -34.53 38.03
CA LEU A 50 -14.14 -34.86 36.78
C LEU A 50 -14.99 -33.70 36.28
N ALA A 51 -15.67 -32.98 37.19
CA ALA A 51 -16.45 -31.80 36.83
C ALA A 51 -15.56 -30.68 36.27
N PHE A 52 -14.43 -30.41 36.95
CA PHE A 52 -13.45 -29.42 36.50
C PHE A 52 -12.85 -29.78 35.14
N THR A 53 -12.43 -31.05 34.99
CA THR A 53 -11.88 -31.57 33.73
C THR A 53 -12.88 -31.47 32.58
N LYS A 54 -14.17 -31.82 32.83
CA LYS A 54 -15.24 -31.70 31.84
C LYS A 54 -15.43 -30.23 31.39
N LYS A 55 -15.42 -29.29 32.33
CA LYS A 55 -15.54 -27.85 32.04
C LYS A 55 -14.35 -27.37 31.14
N ARG A 56 -13.12 -27.82 31.45
CA ARG A 56 -11.93 -27.49 30.70
C ARG A 56 -11.97 -28.05 29.27
N TYR A 57 -12.37 -29.32 29.09
CA TYR A 57 -12.49 -29.91 27.74
C TYR A 57 -13.57 -29.26 26.89
N ASN A 58 -14.70 -28.89 27.50
CA ASN A 58 -15.77 -28.19 26.77
C ASN A 58 -15.29 -26.82 26.26
N ARG A 59 -14.46 -26.11 27.06
CA ARG A 59 -13.87 -24.82 26.62
C ARG A 59 -12.94 -25.01 25.44
N ILE A 60 -12.06 -26.01 25.49
CA ILE A 60 -11.13 -26.32 24.38
C ILE A 60 -11.91 -26.70 23.12
N ASN A 61 -12.95 -27.50 23.24
CA ASN A 61 -13.78 -27.89 22.09
C ASN A 61 -14.49 -26.68 21.48
N ASN A 62 -15.06 -25.80 22.31
CA ASN A 62 -15.71 -24.56 21.84
C ASN A 62 -14.70 -23.64 21.13
N LEU A 63 -13.47 -23.54 21.63
CA LEU A 63 -12.41 -22.78 20.98
C LEU A 63 -12.09 -23.36 19.59
N GLY A 64 -11.95 -24.70 19.50
CA GLY A 64 -11.75 -25.40 18.24
C GLY A 64 -12.89 -25.17 17.23
N GLU A 65 -14.15 -25.27 17.68
CA GLU A 65 -15.32 -25.02 16.83
C GLU A 65 -15.38 -23.56 16.36
N ASN A 66 -15.00 -22.62 17.20
CA ASN A 66 -14.96 -21.21 16.85
C ASN A 66 -13.87 -20.93 15.80
N ILE A 67 -12.69 -21.52 15.95
CA ILE A 67 -11.61 -21.44 14.96
C ILE A 67 -12.07 -22.01 13.62
N ASP A 68 -12.72 -23.18 13.63
CA ASP A 68 -13.21 -23.83 12.42
C ASP A 68 -14.26 -23.00 11.70
N LYS A 69 -15.20 -22.40 12.42
CA LYS A 69 -16.20 -21.48 11.86
C LYS A 69 -15.58 -20.26 11.21
N ILE A 70 -14.52 -19.69 11.82
CA ILE A 70 -13.80 -18.54 11.28
C ILE A 70 -13.05 -18.92 10.00
N LEU A 71 -12.41 -20.08 9.96
CA LEU A 71 -11.72 -20.59 8.76
C LEU A 71 -12.68 -20.80 7.58
N HIS A 72 -13.96 -21.13 7.85
CA HIS A 72 -15.00 -21.31 6.85
C HIS A 72 -15.79 -20.03 6.51
N GLY A 73 -15.31 -18.86 6.92
CA GLY A 73 -15.84 -17.56 6.45
C GLY A 73 -16.93 -16.95 7.31
N ASN A 74 -17.13 -17.41 8.54
CA ASN A 74 -18.11 -16.82 9.46
C ASN A 74 -17.44 -15.78 10.35
N ASP A 75 -17.37 -14.53 9.87
CA ASP A 75 -16.55 -13.43 10.44
C ASP A 75 -17.07 -12.81 11.75
N THR A 76 -18.24 -13.24 12.27
CA THR A 76 -18.94 -12.53 13.38
C THR A 76 -18.74 -13.16 14.75
N ILE A 77 -17.79 -14.07 14.95
CA ILE A 77 -17.63 -14.76 16.23
C ILE A 77 -16.76 -13.93 17.17
N ASN A 78 -17.43 -13.30 18.13
CA ASN A 78 -16.83 -12.64 19.28
C ASN A 78 -16.52 -13.71 20.33
N ILE A 79 -15.25 -14.07 20.50
CA ILE A 79 -14.84 -14.98 21.57
C ILE A 79 -14.96 -14.21 22.89
N LYS A 80 -16.16 -14.28 23.52
CA LYS A 80 -16.40 -13.70 24.83
C LYS A 80 -16.23 -14.79 25.89
N GLY A 81 -15.36 -14.56 26.82
CA GLY A 81 -15.22 -15.40 28.03
C GLY A 81 -13.82 -15.35 28.62
N PHE A 82 -13.40 -14.20 29.09
CA PHE A 82 -12.17 -14.10 29.87
C PHE A 82 -12.47 -14.47 31.33
N ASP A 83 -12.39 -15.75 31.67
CA ASP A 83 -12.10 -16.14 33.07
C ASP A 83 -10.57 -16.26 33.18
N GLU A 84 -9.98 -15.79 34.25
CA GLU A 84 -8.53 -15.87 34.52
C GLU A 84 -8.01 -17.32 34.46
N GLY A 85 -6.86 -17.56 33.84
CA GLY A 85 -6.22 -18.88 33.75
C GLY A 85 -5.41 -19.11 32.48
N GLU A 86 -4.66 -20.23 32.44
CA GLU A 86 -3.79 -20.59 31.30
C GLU A 86 -4.53 -20.68 29.95
N LEU A 87 -5.78 -21.12 29.95
CA LEU A 87 -6.62 -21.20 28.74
C LEU A 87 -7.01 -19.82 28.23
N SER A 88 -7.15 -18.81 29.08
CA SER A 88 -7.47 -17.45 28.65
C SER A 88 -6.31 -16.79 27.89
N ILE A 89 -5.07 -17.13 28.25
CA ILE A 89 -3.87 -16.68 27.52
C ILE A 89 -3.88 -17.26 26.11
N LEU A 90 -4.13 -18.57 25.99
CA LEU A 90 -4.23 -19.24 24.69
C LEU A 90 -5.37 -18.66 23.82
N GLU A 91 -6.55 -18.43 24.41
CA GLU A 91 -7.68 -17.79 23.74
C GLU A 91 -7.30 -16.39 23.22
N SER A 92 -6.63 -15.58 24.05
CA SER A 92 -6.16 -14.25 23.67
C SER A 92 -5.16 -14.29 22.52
N ASP A 93 -4.20 -15.23 22.56
CA ASP A 93 -3.18 -15.33 21.50
C ASP A 93 -3.77 -15.84 20.20
N VAL A 94 -4.69 -16.81 20.25
CA VAL A 94 -5.45 -17.24 19.06
C VAL A 94 -6.27 -16.08 18.49
N GLN A 95 -6.91 -15.27 19.34
CA GLN A 95 -7.67 -14.10 18.89
C GLN A 95 -6.79 -13.07 18.20
N LYS A 96 -5.60 -12.77 18.76
CA LYS A 96 -4.62 -11.88 18.11
C LYS A 96 -4.17 -12.43 16.74
N MET A 97 -3.93 -13.74 16.66
CA MET A 97 -3.57 -14.37 15.37
C MET A 97 -4.69 -14.24 14.35
N LEU A 98 -5.94 -14.47 14.74
CA LEU A 98 -7.10 -14.34 13.85
C LEU A 98 -7.29 -12.91 13.36
N VAL A 99 -7.14 -11.90 14.22
CA VAL A 99 -7.19 -10.48 13.82
C VAL A 99 -6.10 -10.20 12.78
N ARG A 100 -4.85 -10.61 13.03
CA ARG A 100 -3.76 -10.41 12.09
C ARG A 100 -3.99 -11.10 10.73
N LEU A 101 -4.54 -12.32 10.75
CA LEU A 101 -4.86 -13.04 9.52
C LEU A 101 -5.96 -12.33 8.71
N ARG A 102 -6.96 -11.76 9.38
CA ARG A 102 -7.99 -10.94 8.72
C ARG A 102 -7.39 -9.70 8.10
N ASP A 103 -6.61 -8.94 8.86
CA ASP A 103 -5.94 -7.74 8.35
C ASP A 103 -5.06 -8.07 7.12
N GLN A 104 -4.33 -9.19 7.16
CA GLN A 104 -3.53 -9.65 6.03
C GLN A 104 -4.39 -10.04 4.82
N LYS A 105 -5.51 -10.72 5.04
CA LYS A 105 -6.45 -11.07 3.98
C LYS A 105 -7.03 -9.82 3.32
N ASP A 106 -7.50 -8.85 4.12
CA ASP A 106 -8.07 -7.60 3.62
C ASP A 106 -7.04 -6.78 2.83
N ILE A 107 -5.78 -6.75 3.30
CA ILE A 107 -4.67 -6.11 2.57
C ILE A 107 -4.42 -6.82 1.24
N LEU A 108 -4.44 -8.16 1.23
CA LEU A 108 -4.23 -8.95 0.01
C LEU A 108 -5.38 -8.76 -0.98
N GLU A 109 -6.62 -8.74 -0.54
CA GLU A 109 -7.78 -8.50 -1.39
C GLU A 109 -7.75 -7.09 -2.00
N LYS A 110 -7.43 -6.07 -1.20
CA LYS A 110 -7.23 -4.70 -1.70
C LYS A 110 -6.11 -4.63 -2.74
N LYS A 111 -4.98 -5.29 -2.49
CA LYS A 111 -3.87 -5.34 -3.46
C LYS A 111 -4.27 -6.07 -4.75
N ARG A 112 -5.03 -7.16 -4.64
CA ARG A 112 -5.51 -7.91 -5.81
C ARG A 112 -6.47 -7.08 -6.67
N THR A 113 -7.44 -6.41 -6.05
CA THR A 113 -8.38 -5.52 -6.74
C THR A 113 -7.61 -4.38 -7.41
N PHE A 114 -6.74 -3.71 -6.67
CA PHE A 114 -5.89 -2.65 -7.20
C PHE A 114 -5.05 -3.10 -8.42
N LEU A 115 -4.49 -4.31 -8.38
CA LEU A 115 -3.73 -4.86 -9.50
C LEU A 115 -4.62 -5.13 -10.71
N ALA A 116 -5.81 -5.69 -10.51
CA ALA A 116 -6.77 -5.95 -11.58
C ALA A 116 -7.22 -4.64 -12.26
N ASP A 117 -7.55 -3.62 -11.48
CA ASP A 117 -7.95 -2.30 -11.98
C ASP A 117 -6.77 -1.65 -12.74
N SER A 118 -5.56 -1.71 -12.19
CA SER A 118 -4.36 -1.18 -12.86
C SER A 118 -4.10 -1.86 -14.21
N ILE A 119 -4.27 -3.18 -14.33
CA ILE A 119 -4.11 -3.91 -15.60
C ILE A 119 -5.20 -3.50 -16.60
N ALA A 120 -6.44 -3.31 -16.15
CA ALA A 120 -7.53 -2.86 -16.99
C ALA A 120 -7.26 -1.47 -17.56
N ASP A 121 -6.82 -0.53 -16.70
CA ASP A 121 -6.46 0.83 -17.09
C ASP A 121 -5.29 0.87 -18.08
N ILE A 122 -4.21 0.13 -17.81
CA ILE A 122 -3.07 -0.01 -18.72
C ILE A 122 -3.54 -0.52 -20.08
N SER A 123 -4.38 -1.55 -20.10
CA SER A 123 -4.90 -2.13 -21.33
C SER A 123 -5.71 -1.11 -22.13
N HIS A 124 -6.51 -0.30 -21.46
CA HIS A 124 -7.27 0.79 -22.07
C HIS A 124 -6.37 1.87 -22.66
N GLN A 125 -5.36 2.33 -21.88
CA GLN A 125 -4.44 3.39 -22.31
C GLN A 125 -3.51 2.94 -23.46
N LEU A 126 -3.21 1.65 -23.60
CA LEU A 126 -2.45 1.11 -24.72
C LEU A 126 -3.33 0.87 -25.96
N ARG A 127 -4.59 0.47 -25.78
CA ARG A 127 -5.50 0.19 -26.90
C ARG A 127 -5.75 1.42 -27.76
N THR A 128 -5.93 2.58 -27.14
CA THR A 128 -6.25 3.83 -27.84
C THR A 128 -5.16 4.21 -28.87
N PRO A 129 -3.86 4.37 -28.50
CA PRO A 129 -2.82 4.72 -29.44
C PRO A 129 -2.61 3.61 -30.48
N LEU A 130 -2.69 2.32 -30.12
CA LEU A 130 -2.55 1.21 -31.06
C LEU A 130 -3.67 1.21 -32.10
N THR A 131 -4.90 1.53 -31.72
CA THR A 131 -6.01 1.67 -32.68
C THR A 131 -5.77 2.83 -33.64
N SER A 132 -5.29 3.97 -33.12
CA SER A 132 -4.93 5.14 -33.96
C SER A 132 -3.77 4.82 -34.93
N ILE A 133 -2.75 4.13 -34.45
CA ILE A 133 -1.61 3.65 -35.29
C ILE A 133 -2.13 2.79 -36.45
N ASN A 134 -2.97 1.79 -36.16
CA ASN A 134 -3.54 0.90 -37.19
C ASN A 134 -4.41 1.67 -38.18
N LEU A 135 -5.19 2.64 -37.72
CA LEU A 135 -6.00 3.48 -38.59
C LEU A 135 -5.12 4.33 -39.53
N ILE A 136 -4.08 4.98 -39.00
CA ILE A 136 -3.15 5.80 -39.78
C ILE A 136 -2.43 4.93 -40.83
N LEU A 137 -1.98 3.72 -40.46
CA LEU A 137 -1.37 2.79 -41.39
C LEU A 137 -2.32 2.44 -42.53
N SER A 138 -3.58 2.13 -42.27
CA SER A 138 -4.56 1.82 -43.30
C SER A 138 -4.87 3.02 -44.23
N LEU A 139 -4.78 4.26 -43.70
CA LEU A 139 -4.92 5.47 -44.50
C LEU A 139 -3.69 5.71 -45.38
N ILE A 140 -2.47 5.46 -44.91
CA ILE A 140 -1.23 5.60 -45.69
C ILE A 140 -1.18 4.60 -46.83
N GLU A 141 -1.76 3.41 -46.67
CA GLU A 141 -1.84 2.37 -47.70
C GLU A 141 -2.90 2.67 -48.81
N SER A 142 -3.74 3.67 -48.60
CA SER A 142 -4.75 4.07 -49.59
C SER A 142 -4.09 4.59 -50.87
N PRO A 143 -4.48 4.09 -52.07
CA PRO A 143 -3.89 4.53 -53.35
C PRO A 143 -4.22 5.99 -53.72
N ASP A 144 -5.29 6.54 -53.18
CA ASP A 144 -5.80 7.88 -53.53
C ASP A 144 -5.28 9.01 -52.63
N ILE A 145 -4.31 8.74 -51.71
CA ILE A 145 -3.77 9.73 -50.78
C ILE A 145 -2.74 10.63 -51.47
N SER A 146 -2.81 11.96 -51.24
CA SER A 146 -1.77 12.88 -51.69
C SER A 146 -0.47 12.70 -50.90
N GLU A 147 0.68 13.04 -51.52
CA GLU A 147 1.98 12.89 -50.87
C GLU A 147 2.11 13.79 -49.63
N GLU A 148 1.56 15.01 -49.69
CA GLU A 148 1.51 15.93 -48.51
C GLU A 148 0.75 15.29 -47.32
N ARG A 149 -0.41 14.67 -47.62
CA ARG A 149 -1.21 14.02 -46.59
C ARG A 149 -0.53 12.77 -46.04
N ARG A 150 0.20 12.05 -46.86
CA ARG A 150 1.01 10.91 -46.45
C ARG A 150 2.12 11.34 -45.49
N GLU A 151 2.83 12.43 -45.79
CA GLU A 151 3.85 12.97 -44.88
C GLU A 151 3.28 13.43 -43.53
N GLU A 152 2.10 14.06 -43.53
CA GLU A 152 1.42 14.44 -42.28
C GLU A 152 1.10 13.22 -41.44
N LEU A 153 0.53 12.16 -42.04
CA LEU A 153 0.17 10.94 -41.34
C LEU A 153 1.41 10.19 -40.84
N LEU A 154 2.54 10.23 -41.54
CA LEU A 154 3.80 9.65 -41.06
C LEU A 154 4.34 10.39 -39.86
N ARG A 155 4.23 11.72 -39.83
CA ARG A 155 4.61 12.53 -38.61
C ARG A 155 3.71 12.22 -37.44
N GLU A 156 2.39 12.11 -37.66
CA GLU A 156 1.43 11.72 -36.63
C GLU A 156 1.70 10.32 -36.09
N LEU A 157 1.98 9.35 -37.00
CA LEU A 157 2.36 8.00 -36.65
C LEU A 157 3.61 7.95 -35.77
N SER A 158 4.67 8.68 -36.18
CA SER A 158 5.91 8.78 -35.41
C SER A 158 5.67 9.34 -34.00
N SER A 159 4.84 10.39 -33.87
CA SER A 159 4.46 10.98 -32.58
C SER A 159 3.70 9.97 -31.71
N LEU A 160 2.77 9.19 -32.27
CA LEU A 160 2.02 8.17 -31.52
C LEU A 160 2.91 7.03 -31.05
N ILE A 161 3.87 6.59 -31.86
CA ILE A 161 4.85 5.56 -31.46
C ILE A 161 5.67 6.07 -30.28
N THR A 162 6.27 7.27 -30.38
CA THR A 162 7.07 7.86 -29.30
C THR A 162 6.27 8.02 -28.00
N LYS A 163 5.01 8.45 -28.09
CA LYS A 163 4.10 8.55 -26.93
C LYS A 163 3.83 7.18 -26.31
N THR A 164 3.66 6.14 -27.14
CA THR A 164 3.40 4.78 -26.67
C THR A 164 4.63 4.19 -25.97
N GLU A 165 5.83 4.38 -26.54
CA GLU A 165 7.10 3.99 -25.93
C GLU A 165 7.32 4.66 -24.58
N TYR A 166 7.04 5.96 -24.49
CA TYR A 166 7.09 6.70 -23.22
C TYR A 166 6.12 6.09 -22.19
N LEU A 167 4.86 5.84 -22.58
CA LEU A 167 3.87 5.21 -21.69
C LEU A 167 4.35 3.86 -21.16
N VAL A 168 4.87 2.99 -22.02
CA VAL A 168 5.41 1.68 -21.61
C VAL A 168 6.58 1.85 -20.64
N SER A 169 7.51 2.77 -20.94
CA SER A 169 8.66 3.06 -20.07
C SER A 169 8.24 3.51 -18.67
N VAL A 170 7.27 4.42 -18.58
CA VAL A 170 6.74 4.92 -17.31
C VAL A 170 6.03 3.79 -16.54
N LEU A 171 5.24 2.97 -17.22
CA LEU A 171 4.56 1.82 -16.59
C LEU A 171 5.56 0.81 -16.00
N LEU A 172 6.66 0.54 -16.70
CA LEU A 172 7.74 -0.31 -16.19
C LEU A 172 8.42 0.29 -14.96
N LYS A 173 8.67 1.61 -14.96
CA LYS A 173 9.22 2.32 -13.78
C LYS A 173 8.28 2.23 -12.57
N ILE A 174 7.00 2.49 -12.78
CA ILE A 174 5.95 2.36 -11.76
C ILE A 174 5.90 0.93 -11.20
N SER A 175 5.89 -0.09 -12.07
CA SER A 175 5.89 -1.50 -11.66
C SER A 175 7.09 -1.87 -10.80
N LYS A 176 8.30 -1.39 -11.14
CA LYS A 176 9.51 -1.60 -10.35
C LYS A 176 9.45 -0.92 -8.97
N LEU A 177 8.91 0.30 -8.91
CA LEU A 177 8.72 1.04 -7.66
C LEU A 177 7.70 0.35 -6.74
N ASP A 178 6.57 -0.10 -7.28
CA ASP A 178 5.54 -0.84 -6.52
C ASP A 178 6.06 -2.17 -5.96
N ALA A 179 6.86 -2.88 -6.74
CA ALA A 179 7.46 -4.13 -6.31
C ALA A 179 8.57 -3.93 -5.26
N GLY A 180 9.01 -2.67 -5.02
CA GLY A 180 10.12 -2.37 -4.12
C GLY A 180 11.46 -2.94 -4.60
N THR A 181 11.59 -3.23 -5.90
CA THR A 181 12.79 -3.85 -6.47
C THR A 181 13.84 -2.84 -6.92
N VAL A 182 13.52 -1.55 -6.86
CA VAL A 182 14.45 -0.48 -7.23
C VAL A 182 15.49 -0.31 -6.14
N GLN A 183 16.75 -0.42 -6.51
CA GLN A 183 17.89 -0.06 -5.65
C GLN A 183 18.33 1.35 -6.03
N PHE A 184 18.07 2.33 -5.17
CA PHE A 184 18.44 3.72 -5.41
C PHE A 184 19.92 3.95 -5.07
N GLU A 185 20.67 4.52 -6.00
CA GLU A 185 22.03 5.00 -5.79
C GLU A 185 22.01 6.42 -5.21
N LYS A 186 21.69 6.55 -3.93
CA LYS A 186 21.64 7.87 -3.26
C LYS A 186 23.03 8.45 -3.08
N LYS A 187 23.26 9.63 -3.68
CA LYS A 187 24.47 10.44 -3.55
C LYS A 187 24.09 11.86 -3.16
N THR A 188 24.96 12.54 -2.42
CA THR A 188 24.78 13.97 -2.15
C THR A 188 24.89 14.73 -3.48
N THR A 189 23.81 15.35 -3.88
CA THR A 189 23.69 16.03 -5.17
C THR A 189 23.20 17.46 -4.94
N ASP A 190 23.70 18.38 -5.73
CA ASP A 190 23.25 19.77 -5.75
C ASP A 190 21.83 19.87 -6.33
N LEU A 191 20.94 20.52 -5.59
CA LEU A 191 19.51 20.61 -5.94
C LEU A 191 19.29 21.50 -7.18
N SER A 192 20.03 22.63 -7.26
CA SER A 192 19.91 23.56 -8.41
C SER A 192 20.21 22.81 -9.72
N SER A 193 21.31 22.04 -9.75
CA SER A 193 21.71 21.26 -10.91
C SER A 193 20.65 20.22 -11.32
N ILE A 194 19.96 19.58 -10.35
CA ILE A 194 18.89 18.63 -10.68
C ILE A 194 17.68 19.37 -11.27
N LEU A 195 17.26 20.47 -10.68
CA LEU A 195 16.12 21.25 -11.15
C LEU A 195 16.35 21.82 -12.54
N GLU A 196 17.52 22.39 -12.80
CA GLU A 196 17.91 22.91 -14.12
C GLU A 196 17.86 21.80 -15.19
N LYS A 197 18.51 20.66 -14.92
CA LYS A 197 18.48 19.50 -15.84
C LYS A 197 17.07 18.93 -16.04
N SER A 198 16.22 19.00 -15.03
CA SER A 198 14.82 18.57 -15.16
C SER A 198 14.02 19.49 -16.07
N ALA A 199 14.41 20.75 -16.16
CA ALA A 199 13.78 21.74 -17.00
C ALA A 199 14.31 21.75 -18.45
N GLU A 200 15.53 21.24 -18.72
CA GLU A 200 16.11 21.26 -20.06
C GLU A 200 15.16 20.78 -21.19
N PRO A 201 14.43 19.66 -21.06
CA PRO A 201 13.51 19.21 -22.13
C PRO A 201 12.29 20.14 -22.32
N LEU A 202 12.03 21.03 -21.35
CA LEU A 202 10.88 21.93 -21.33
C LEU A 202 11.19 23.32 -21.86
N LEU A 203 12.47 23.66 -22.05
CA LEU A 203 12.90 25.00 -22.49
C LEU A 203 12.29 25.39 -23.83
N ILE A 204 12.28 24.49 -24.83
CA ILE A 204 11.67 24.78 -26.14
C ILE A 204 10.14 24.99 -26.04
N PRO A 205 9.35 24.09 -25.39
CA PRO A 205 7.94 24.35 -25.12
C PRO A 205 7.67 25.67 -24.39
N MET A 206 8.51 26.03 -23.42
CA MET A 206 8.40 27.26 -22.67
C MET A 206 8.68 28.49 -23.53
N ASP A 207 9.70 28.47 -24.36
CA ASP A 207 10.01 29.55 -25.31
C ASP A 207 8.86 29.79 -26.29
N ILE A 208 8.25 28.75 -26.85
CA ILE A 208 7.08 28.85 -27.74
C ILE A 208 5.92 29.57 -27.07
N LYS A 209 5.75 29.36 -25.75
CA LYS A 209 4.74 30.02 -24.93
C LYS A 209 5.22 31.33 -24.30
N ASN A 210 6.48 31.72 -24.50
CA ASN A 210 7.12 32.86 -23.85
C ASN A 210 6.95 32.81 -22.30
N GLN A 211 7.11 31.61 -21.71
CA GLN A 211 7.05 31.39 -20.28
C GLN A 211 8.42 31.61 -19.64
N ARG A 212 8.42 32.03 -18.37
CA ARG A 212 9.66 32.22 -17.58
C ARG A 212 9.77 31.14 -16.50
N LEU A 213 10.99 30.63 -16.30
CA LEU A 213 11.31 29.74 -15.21
C LEU A 213 12.35 30.41 -14.31
N ASN A 214 12.02 30.57 -13.03
CA ASN A 214 12.93 31.09 -12.01
C ASN A 214 13.20 30.00 -10.98
N ILE A 215 14.48 29.69 -10.75
CA ILE A 215 14.90 28.69 -9.77
C ILE A 215 15.75 29.39 -8.69
N TYR A 216 15.30 29.29 -7.44
CA TYR A 216 15.95 29.81 -6.25
C TYR A 216 16.28 28.63 -5.32
N ALA A 217 17.39 27.95 -5.58
CA ALA A 217 17.79 26.72 -4.87
C ALA A 217 19.31 26.68 -4.60
N ASP A 218 19.93 27.86 -4.39
CA ASP A 218 21.36 27.97 -4.27
C ASP A 218 21.92 27.32 -3.00
N ASN A 219 23.04 26.61 -3.15
CA ASN A 219 23.80 26.00 -2.04
C ASN A 219 23.00 24.92 -1.25
N ILE A 220 22.01 24.31 -1.83
CA ILE A 220 21.24 23.24 -1.21
C ILE A 220 21.63 21.89 -1.82
N SER A 221 22.07 20.97 -0.97
CA SER A 221 22.42 19.60 -1.38
C SER A 221 21.67 18.58 -0.52
N PHE A 222 21.19 17.52 -1.13
CA PHE A 222 20.50 16.42 -0.41
C PHE A 222 20.89 15.06 -0.99
N ALA A 223 20.69 14.01 -0.19
CA ALA A 223 21.01 12.65 -0.59
C ALA A 223 19.87 12.05 -1.42
N CYS A 224 20.11 11.90 -2.72
CA CYS A 224 19.11 11.34 -3.64
C CYS A 224 19.75 10.51 -4.76
N ASP A 225 18.94 9.72 -5.43
CA ASP A 225 19.28 9.20 -6.76
C ASP A 225 18.90 10.26 -7.80
N SER A 226 19.92 10.87 -8.40
CA SER A 226 19.73 12.00 -9.31
C SER A 226 18.87 11.64 -10.53
N ALA A 227 19.02 10.45 -11.09
CA ALA A 227 18.26 10.05 -12.27
C ALA A 227 16.75 9.93 -11.98
N TRP A 228 16.39 9.39 -10.83
CA TRP A 228 15.00 9.31 -10.39
C TRP A 228 14.44 10.67 -9.98
N CYS A 229 15.23 11.52 -9.30
CA CYS A 229 14.79 12.85 -8.92
C CYS A 229 14.60 13.77 -10.15
N LEU A 230 15.46 13.65 -11.18
CA LEU A 230 15.27 14.33 -12.47
C LEU A 230 13.90 13.97 -13.09
N GLU A 231 13.55 12.71 -13.07
CA GLU A 231 12.24 12.25 -13.57
C GLU A 231 11.07 12.83 -12.75
N ALA A 232 11.19 12.84 -11.41
CA ALA A 232 10.14 13.35 -10.54
C ALA A 232 9.90 14.85 -10.75
N PHE A 233 10.96 15.65 -10.71
CA PHE A 233 10.86 17.10 -10.94
C PHE A 233 10.46 17.42 -12.37
N GLY A 234 10.98 16.69 -13.35
CA GLY A 234 10.59 16.83 -14.76
C GLY A 234 9.09 16.64 -14.98
N ASN A 235 8.47 15.66 -14.33
CA ASN A 235 7.01 15.44 -14.41
C ASN A 235 6.21 16.58 -13.77
N ILE A 236 6.67 17.13 -12.64
CA ILE A 236 5.99 18.26 -11.98
C ILE A 236 6.17 19.53 -12.82
N LEU A 237 7.38 19.85 -13.24
CA LEU A 237 7.67 21.04 -14.09
C LEU A 237 6.93 20.96 -15.43
N LYS A 238 6.83 19.77 -16.03
CA LYS A 238 6.04 19.56 -17.23
C LYS A 238 4.57 19.89 -17.00
N ASN A 239 4.00 19.45 -15.88
CA ASN A 239 2.63 19.78 -15.53
C ASN A 239 2.44 21.30 -15.40
N CYS A 240 3.32 21.98 -14.68
CA CYS A 240 3.31 23.44 -14.59
C CYS A 240 3.40 24.10 -15.97
N THR A 241 4.33 23.65 -16.84
CA THR A 241 4.52 24.21 -18.21
C THR A 241 3.27 24.01 -19.08
N GLU A 242 2.59 22.87 -18.97
CA GLU A 242 1.38 22.59 -19.73
C GLU A 242 0.22 23.50 -19.33
N HIS A 243 0.06 23.76 -18.02
CA HIS A 243 -1.07 24.53 -17.47
C HIS A 243 -0.81 26.05 -17.34
N THR A 244 0.42 26.48 -17.41
CA THR A 244 0.78 27.91 -17.43
C THR A 244 0.42 28.52 -18.79
N PRO A 245 -0.28 29.68 -18.81
CA PRO A 245 -0.62 30.37 -20.06
C PRO A 245 0.61 30.98 -20.74
N LYS A 246 0.41 31.53 -21.95
CA LYS A 246 1.44 32.31 -22.62
C LYS A 246 1.84 33.52 -21.77
N ASN A 247 3.15 33.83 -21.73
CA ASN A 247 3.78 34.90 -20.93
C ASN A 247 3.65 34.64 -19.40
N GLY A 248 3.26 33.45 -18.97
CA GLY A 248 3.20 33.08 -17.56
C GLY A 248 4.58 32.74 -16.97
N GLU A 249 4.61 32.46 -15.70
CA GLU A 249 5.83 32.25 -14.93
C GLU A 249 5.72 30.99 -14.07
N ILE A 250 6.83 30.27 -13.95
CA ILE A 250 6.98 29.13 -13.05
C ILE A 250 8.14 29.48 -12.11
N THR A 251 7.90 29.40 -10.80
CA THR A 251 8.88 29.74 -9.77
C THR A 251 9.15 28.51 -8.92
N VAL A 252 10.42 28.20 -8.72
CA VAL A 252 10.89 27.14 -7.82
C VAL A 252 11.68 27.77 -6.70
N ILE A 253 11.24 27.60 -5.46
CA ILE A 253 11.93 28.07 -4.26
C ILE A 253 12.28 26.85 -3.41
N ALA A 254 13.54 26.78 -2.96
CA ALA A 254 13.96 25.72 -2.07
C ALA A 254 14.54 26.28 -0.79
N GLU A 255 14.24 25.63 0.32
CA GLU A 255 14.76 25.93 1.64
C GLU A 255 15.31 24.68 2.31
N ASP A 256 16.46 24.81 2.94
CA ASP A 256 17.09 23.71 3.67
C ASP A 256 17.01 23.94 5.17
N THR A 257 16.36 23.03 5.86
CA THR A 257 16.22 23.05 7.31
C THR A 257 16.96 21.87 7.94
N PRO A 258 17.21 21.86 9.27
CA PRO A 258 17.81 20.70 9.92
C PRO A 258 17.01 19.41 9.82
N ILE A 259 15.70 19.47 9.55
CA ILE A 259 14.79 18.33 9.57
C ILE A 259 14.46 17.86 8.14
N PHE A 260 14.29 18.79 7.21
CA PHE A 260 13.91 18.51 5.82
C PHE A 260 14.45 19.55 4.86
N THR A 261 14.59 19.18 3.61
CA THR A 261 14.75 20.09 2.48
C THR A 261 13.38 20.27 1.84
N GLU A 262 12.88 21.51 1.78
CA GLU A 262 11.60 21.86 1.17
C GLU A 262 11.81 22.48 -0.20
N ILE A 263 10.96 22.11 -1.15
CA ILE A 263 10.94 22.64 -2.51
C ILE A 263 9.50 23.01 -2.83
N VAL A 264 9.25 24.25 -3.13
CA VAL A 264 7.96 24.79 -3.53
C VAL A 264 8.02 25.17 -5.00
N ILE A 265 7.17 24.61 -5.82
CA ILE A 265 7.04 24.89 -7.26
C ILE A 265 5.67 25.52 -7.48
N THR A 266 5.66 26.77 -7.92
CA THR A 266 4.43 27.55 -8.15
C THR A 266 4.36 27.99 -9.60
N ASP A 267 3.19 27.90 -10.21
CA ASP A 267 2.92 28.44 -11.54
C ASP A 267 1.86 29.54 -11.51
N THR A 268 1.75 30.29 -12.59
CA THR A 268 0.75 31.36 -12.77
C THR A 268 -0.42 30.92 -13.66
N GLY A 269 -0.73 29.64 -13.64
CA GLY A 269 -1.84 29.07 -14.39
C GLY A 269 -3.20 29.26 -13.73
N ASN A 270 -4.17 28.48 -14.15
CA ASN A 270 -5.52 28.55 -13.57
C ASN A 270 -5.67 27.74 -12.26
N GLY A 271 -4.59 27.05 -11.84
CA GLY A 271 -4.67 26.14 -10.70
C GLY A 271 -5.46 24.86 -11.01
N PHE A 272 -5.78 24.13 -9.95
CA PHE A 272 -6.58 22.92 -9.99
C PHE A 272 -8.06 23.21 -9.70
N ASP A 273 -8.97 22.43 -10.27
CA ASP A 273 -10.33 22.33 -9.76
C ASP A 273 -10.25 21.71 -8.34
N GLU A 274 -10.99 22.26 -7.38
CA GLU A 274 -10.95 21.78 -5.99
C GLU A 274 -11.30 20.29 -5.86
N GLU A 275 -12.20 19.80 -6.74
CA GLU A 275 -12.58 18.38 -6.79
C GLU A 275 -11.43 17.49 -7.29
N ASP A 276 -10.52 18.03 -8.11
CA ASP A 276 -9.41 17.30 -8.70
C ASP A 276 -8.23 17.13 -7.72
N ILE A 277 -8.01 18.07 -6.80
CA ILE A 277 -6.83 18.11 -5.90
C ILE A 277 -6.57 16.79 -5.14
N PRO A 278 -7.57 16.12 -4.56
CA PRO A 278 -7.34 14.84 -3.87
C PRO A 278 -6.84 13.73 -4.79
N HIS A 279 -7.15 13.82 -6.09
CA HIS A 279 -6.99 12.75 -7.08
C HIS A 279 -5.81 12.95 -8.05
N ILE A 280 -5.21 14.15 -8.13
CA ILE A 280 -4.19 14.47 -9.15
C ILE A 280 -2.95 13.56 -9.11
N PHE A 281 -2.68 12.92 -7.98
CA PHE A 281 -1.60 11.94 -7.82
C PHE A 281 -2.06 10.49 -8.02
N GLU A 282 -3.32 10.26 -8.34
CA GLU A 282 -3.81 8.91 -8.69
C GLU A 282 -3.35 8.52 -10.09
N ARG A 283 -3.23 7.22 -10.34
CA ARG A 283 -2.83 6.72 -11.66
C ARG A 283 -3.94 6.94 -12.66
N PHE A 284 -3.54 7.37 -13.86
CA PHE A 284 -4.45 7.62 -14.99
C PHE A 284 -5.51 8.70 -14.73
N TYR A 285 -5.40 9.39 -13.60
CA TYR A 285 -6.30 10.49 -13.31
C TYR A 285 -6.01 11.67 -14.24
N LYS A 286 -7.06 12.20 -14.83
CA LYS A 286 -7.04 13.38 -15.69
C LYS A 286 -8.02 14.38 -15.13
N GLY A 287 -7.54 15.52 -14.67
CA GLY A 287 -8.39 16.62 -14.27
C GLY A 287 -9.20 17.17 -15.44
N LYS A 288 -10.26 17.90 -15.15
CA LYS A 288 -11.20 18.47 -16.14
C LYS A 288 -10.50 19.32 -17.21
N ASN A 289 -9.40 19.97 -16.86
CA ASN A 289 -8.61 20.84 -17.72
C ASN A 289 -7.34 20.19 -18.28
N SER A 290 -7.20 18.86 -18.18
CA SER A 290 -6.01 18.16 -18.64
C SER A 290 -5.92 18.14 -20.17
N SER A 291 -4.71 18.20 -20.72
CA SER A 291 -4.47 18.05 -22.13
C SER A 291 -4.93 16.68 -22.64
N LYS A 292 -5.51 16.61 -23.84
CA LYS A 292 -5.91 15.34 -24.47
C LYS A 292 -4.73 14.39 -24.65
N GLU A 293 -3.51 14.90 -24.62
CA GLU A 293 -2.27 14.16 -24.84
C GLU A 293 -1.64 13.59 -23.55
N SER A 294 -2.11 14.00 -22.40
CA SER A 294 -1.62 13.53 -21.11
C SER A 294 -2.19 12.13 -20.78
N PHE A 295 -1.36 11.26 -20.22
CA PHE A 295 -1.78 9.92 -19.79
C PHE A 295 -2.22 9.86 -18.31
N GLY A 296 -2.05 10.95 -17.54
CA GLY A 296 -2.40 10.99 -16.13
C GLY A 296 -1.48 10.13 -15.23
N ILE A 297 -0.24 9.89 -15.65
CA ILE A 297 0.71 9.04 -14.90
C ILE A 297 1.93 9.79 -14.36
N GLY A 298 2.22 10.99 -14.88
CA GLY A 298 3.44 11.73 -14.54
C GLY A 298 3.48 12.16 -13.08
N LEU A 299 2.41 12.77 -12.56
CA LEU A 299 2.34 13.21 -11.17
C LEU A 299 2.31 12.01 -10.19
N ASN A 300 1.67 10.91 -10.57
CA ASN A 300 1.72 9.67 -9.79
C ASN A 300 3.15 9.14 -9.69
N LEU A 301 3.87 9.05 -10.81
CA LEU A 301 5.29 8.63 -10.82
C LEU A 301 6.14 9.55 -9.96
N ALA A 302 5.96 10.87 -10.06
CA ALA A 302 6.67 11.85 -9.23
C ALA A 302 6.44 11.60 -7.73
N LYS A 303 5.19 11.42 -7.31
CA LYS A 303 4.84 11.09 -5.92
C LYS A 303 5.49 9.79 -5.46
N MET A 304 5.49 8.74 -6.28
CA MET A 304 6.11 7.45 -5.94
C MET A 304 7.62 7.60 -5.74
N ILE A 305 8.30 8.33 -6.63
CA ILE A 305 9.75 8.58 -6.53
C ILE A 305 10.07 9.38 -5.26
N ILE A 306 9.34 10.47 -5.02
CA ILE A 306 9.53 11.32 -3.84
C ILE A 306 9.33 10.51 -2.56
N THR A 307 8.27 9.69 -2.50
CA THR A 307 7.98 8.82 -1.35
C THR A 307 9.09 7.78 -1.13
N ALA A 308 9.62 7.18 -2.20
CA ALA A 308 10.72 6.22 -2.13
C ALA A 308 12.05 6.87 -1.66
N HIS A 309 12.16 8.19 -1.77
CA HIS A 309 13.26 8.99 -1.23
C HIS A 309 12.97 9.57 0.17
N ASN A 310 12.01 9.01 0.92
CA ASN A 310 11.56 9.49 2.23
C ASN A 310 11.00 10.91 2.19
N GLY A 311 10.39 11.29 1.09
CA GLY A 311 9.77 12.59 0.91
C GLY A 311 8.25 12.52 0.91
N THR A 312 7.64 13.70 0.93
CA THR A 312 6.21 13.91 0.73
C THR A 312 6.00 14.97 -0.34
N VAL A 313 4.91 14.88 -1.08
CA VAL A 313 4.46 15.90 -2.03
C VAL A 313 3.00 16.21 -1.79
N LYS A 314 2.68 17.50 -1.79
CA LYS A 314 1.32 18.05 -1.74
C LYS A 314 1.12 18.96 -2.94
N ALA A 315 -0.13 19.12 -3.36
CA ALA A 315 -0.50 20.12 -4.33
C ALA A 315 -1.74 20.87 -3.83
N GLU A 316 -1.74 22.14 -4.07
CA GLU A 316 -2.82 23.04 -3.70
C GLU A 316 -2.88 24.21 -4.70
N ASN A 317 -3.89 25.04 -4.59
CA ASN A 317 -3.94 26.29 -5.34
C ASN A 317 -3.23 27.39 -4.58
N SER A 318 -2.32 28.08 -5.25
CA SER A 318 -1.59 29.21 -4.66
C SER A 318 -2.53 30.38 -4.36
N GLN A 319 -2.25 31.12 -3.29
CA GLN A 319 -3.01 32.34 -2.94
C GLN A 319 -2.89 33.44 -4.00
N SER A 320 -1.82 33.45 -4.76
CA SER A 320 -1.60 34.36 -5.89
C SER A 320 -2.21 33.91 -7.20
N GLY A 321 -2.89 32.78 -7.20
CA GLY A 321 -3.40 32.09 -8.40
C GLY A 321 -2.37 31.08 -8.93
N GLY A 322 -2.88 30.06 -9.68
CA GLY A 322 -2.07 28.97 -10.21
C GLY A 322 -1.93 27.77 -9.26
N ALA A 323 -1.20 26.75 -9.70
CA ALA A 323 -0.93 25.56 -8.91
C ALA A 323 0.34 25.73 -8.07
N GLU A 324 0.35 25.12 -6.89
CA GLU A 324 1.50 25.05 -5.99
C GLU A 324 1.75 23.60 -5.60
N PHE A 325 3.00 23.16 -5.78
CA PHE A 325 3.49 21.86 -5.34
C PHE A 325 4.51 22.04 -4.23
N THR A 326 4.23 21.52 -3.03
CA THR A 326 5.16 21.51 -1.90
C THR A 326 5.75 20.12 -1.76
N ILE A 327 7.07 19.99 -1.88
CA ILE A 327 7.84 18.75 -1.78
C ILE A 327 8.76 18.85 -0.58
N ARG A 328 8.79 17.84 0.30
CA ARG A 328 9.68 17.77 1.46
C ARG A 328 10.45 16.48 1.47
N PHE A 329 11.77 16.54 1.52
CA PHE A 329 12.64 15.39 1.73
C PHE A 329 13.16 15.40 3.16
N TYR A 330 12.76 14.41 3.96
CA TYR A 330 13.13 14.35 5.37
C TYR A 330 14.56 13.83 5.54
N LYS A 331 15.34 14.54 6.35
CA LYS A 331 16.69 14.13 6.71
C LYS A 331 16.62 13.03 7.75
N GLN A 332 17.46 12.01 7.59
CA GLN A 332 17.58 11.00 8.65
C GLN A 332 18.25 11.67 9.86
N VAL A 333 17.52 11.75 10.97
CA VAL A 333 18.12 12.11 12.26
C VAL A 333 18.96 10.91 12.69
N VAL A 334 20.27 11.09 12.69
CA VAL A 334 21.25 10.10 13.15
C VAL A 334 21.21 10.00 14.67
#